data_215db241d44380b07492b7187e6b49a2
#
_entry.id   215db241d44380b07492b7187e6b49a2
#
_cell.length_a   1.000
_cell.length_b   1.000
_cell.length_c   1.000
_cell.angle_alpha   90.00
_cell.angle_beta   90.00
_cell.angle_gamma   90.00
#
_symmetry.space_group_name_H-M   'P 1'
#
loop_
_entity.id
_entity.type
_entity.pdbx_description
1 polymer ?
#
loop_
_entity_poly.entity_id
_entity_poly.type
_entity_poly.pdbx_seq_one_letter_code
_entity_poly.pdbx_strand_id
1 'polypeptide(L)'
;SDHDFKKGVFRTKFSQIVTPLDKESDWTHSKGPEYLWIGLALQYGSRTEQMERMMLALTNLSKELDLEKILPLPAMSLILNLDIEEKKILVESLNSAFDLSIFSPLSIVLPEGEEVLSKNFHSRNHSFNQRLDILVKVLNEISDQHSQLSTDVRYFLLYYKMLQGKIKFVESQSHMADGLTRYPYLDISDPEMRIIRPQIRSMEVALSMSENINYPYSKRFWNNISQLTDCEEYSIVIDKSNAIDLNEIKDKVSLVLNYYRDMLRSLEPFNEKLYVLTSILTYSYKRLIELVNHDLQYTISGRSIVRSCIENYVMTKYLIAEE
;
A
#
# COMPACT_ATOMS: atom_id res chain seq x y z
N SER A 1 -16.02 24.32 3.83
CA SER A 1 -15.88 22.88 3.56
C SER A 1 -16.92 22.14 4.38
N ASP A 2 -17.92 21.57 3.69
CA ASP A 2 -19.01 20.83 4.33
C ASP A 2 -18.48 19.54 4.93
N HIS A 3 -18.44 19.49 6.25
CA HIS A 3 -18.16 18.28 7.00
C HIS A 3 -19.44 17.80 7.68
N ASP A 4 -19.78 16.54 7.52
CA ASP A 4 -20.85 15.90 8.28
C ASP A 4 -20.28 15.23 9.54
N PHE A 5 -20.87 15.53 10.68
CA PHE A 5 -20.57 14.85 11.94
C PHE A 5 -21.60 13.77 12.20
N LYS A 6 -21.21 12.52 12.04
CA LYS A 6 -22.10 11.38 12.24
C LYS A 6 -21.42 10.29 13.09
N LYS A 7 -22.09 9.86 14.17
CA LYS A 7 -21.58 8.84 15.12
C LYS A 7 -20.22 9.17 15.72
N GLY A 8 -19.96 10.44 16.10
CA GLY A 8 -18.71 10.84 16.72
C GLY A 8 -17.52 11.03 15.76
N VAL A 9 -17.74 10.94 14.45
CA VAL A 9 -16.67 11.06 13.43
C VAL A 9 -16.99 12.18 12.47
N PHE A 10 -16.05 13.11 12.29
CA PHE A 10 -16.08 14.10 11.21
C PHE A 10 -15.75 13.41 9.89
N ARG A 11 -16.69 13.49 8.94
CA ARG A 11 -16.47 12.98 7.58
C ARG A 11 -16.62 14.12 6.58
N THR A 12 -15.66 14.25 5.68
CA THR A 12 -15.81 15.10 4.50
C THR A 12 -16.80 14.45 3.55
N LYS A 13 -17.50 15.25 2.70
CA LYS A 13 -18.32 14.67 1.62
C LYS A 13 -17.52 13.71 0.75
N PHE A 14 -16.24 13.99 0.55
CA PHE A 14 -15.32 13.11 -0.17
C PHE A 14 -15.12 11.77 0.54
N SER A 15 -14.95 11.77 1.87
CA SER A 15 -14.80 10.52 2.64
C SER A 15 -16.09 9.71 2.80
N GLN A 16 -17.25 10.29 2.44
CA GLN A 16 -18.52 9.56 2.39
C GLN A 16 -18.71 8.85 1.04
N ILE A 17 -18.10 9.39 -0.01
CA ILE A 17 -18.08 8.78 -1.36
C ILE A 17 -17.04 7.66 -1.41
N VAL A 18 -15.92 7.86 -0.74
CA VAL A 18 -14.92 6.83 -0.53
C VAL A 18 -15.39 6.01 0.69
N THR A 19 -16.16 4.97 0.47
CA THR A 19 -16.35 3.89 1.45
C THR A 19 -14.99 3.58 2.08
N PRO A 20 -14.91 3.32 3.39
CA PRO A 20 -13.65 2.89 4.00
C PRO A 20 -13.06 1.85 3.06
N LEU A 21 -11.88 2.14 2.51
CA LEU A 21 -11.14 1.19 1.70
C LEU A 21 -11.10 -0.07 2.54
N ASP A 22 -11.90 -1.04 2.13
CA ASP A 22 -11.89 -2.34 2.77
C ASP A 22 -10.43 -2.77 2.74
N LYS A 23 -9.89 -3.21 3.86
CA LYS A 23 -8.51 -3.72 3.91
C LYS A 23 -8.28 -4.79 2.83
N GLU A 24 -9.37 -5.40 2.36
CA GLU A 24 -9.38 -6.40 1.30
C GLU A 24 -9.17 -5.82 -0.11
N SER A 25 -9.25 -4.50 -0.33
CA SER A 25 -8.98 -3.83 -1.62
C SER A 25 -7.73 -2.97 -1.65
N ASP A 26 -6.89 -3.07 -0.64
CA ASP A 26 -5.60 -2.39 -0.54
C ASP A 26 -4.65 -2.84 -1.65
N TRP A 27 -3.93 -1.86 -2.22
CA TRP A 27 -2.98 -2.13 -3.30
C TRP A 27 -1.88 -3.10 -2.87
N THR A 28 -1.29 -2.89 -1.72
CA THR A 28 -0.12 -3.66 -1.26
C THR A 28 -0.48 -5.09 -0.91
N HIS A 29 -1.53 -5.29 -0.11
CA HIS A 29 -1.83 -6.62 0.44
C HIS A 29 -2.78 -7.44 -0.44
N SER A 30 -3.69 -6.78 -1.15
CA SER A 30 -4.69 -7.48 -1.95
C SER A 30 -4.32 -7.52 -3.43
N LYS A 31 -4.04 -6.36 -4.04
CA LYS A 31 -3.82 -6.28 -5.49
C LYS A 31 -2.38 -6.57 -5.92
N GLY A 32 -1.38 -6.15 -5.13
CA GLY A 32 0.02 -6.35 -5.49
C GLY A 32 0.38 -7.79 -5.85
N PRO A 33 0.04 -8.79 -5.01
CA PRO A 33 0.24 -10.19 -5.35
C PRO A 33 -0.51 -10.65 -6.60
N GLU A 34 -1.72 -10.17 -6.83
CA GLU A 34 -2.55 -10.56 -7.98
C GLU A 34 -1.95 -10.14 -9.33
N TYR A 35 -1.24 -9.02 -9.34
CA TYR A 35 -0.65 -8.44 -10.56
C TYR A 35 0.88 -8.55 -10.59
N LEU A 36 1.47 -9.30 -9.68
CA LEU A 36 2.92 -9.51 -9.56
C LEU A 36 3.55 -10.06 -10.85
N TRP A 37 2.83 -10.92 -11.57
CA TRP A 37 3.27 -11.48 -12.85
C TRP A 37 3.52 -10.41 -13.93
N ILE A 38 2.71 -9.34 -13.95
CA ILE A 38 2.93 -8.18 -14.83
C ILE A 38 4.23 -7.48 -14.42
N GLY A 39 4.43 -7.25 -13.12
CA GLY A 39 5.66 -6.65 -12.61
C GLY A 39 6.91 -7.45 -12.93
N LEU A 40 6.86 -8.77 -12.86
CA LEU A 40 7.95 -9.66 -13.27
C LEU A 40 8.29 -9.48 -14.75
N ALA A 41 7.29 -9.40 -15.62
CA ALA A 41 7.51 -9.17 -17.05
C ALA A 41 8.18 -7.81 -17.35
N LEU A 42 7.87 -6.80 -16.55
CA LEU A 42 8.36 -5.43 -16.78
C LEU A 42 9.77 -5.15 -16.23
N GLN A 43 10.36 -6.06 -15.47
CA GLN A 43 11.68 -5.85 -14.84
C GLN A 43 12.89 -6.09 -15.75
N TYR A 44 12.75 -6.76 -16.87
CA TYR A 44 13.87 -7.20 -17.70
C TYR A 44 14.05 -6.33 -18.94
N GLY A 45 15.18 -5.62 -19.03
CA GLY A 45 15.53 -4.79 -20.18
C GLY A 45 15.08 -3.33 -20.06
N SER A 46 14.90 -2.66 -21.20
CA SER A 46 14.41 -1.28 -21.20
C SER A 46 12.92 -1.21 -20.93
N ARG A 47 12.49 -0.21 -20.16
CA ARG A 47 11.08 -0.03 -19.83
C ARG A 47 10.18 0.01 -21.07
N THR A 48 10.52 0.83 -22.06
CA THR A 48 9.73 0.97 -23.29
C THR A 48 9.55 -0.36 -24.00
N GLU A 49 10.63 -1.13 -24.16
CA GLU A 49 10.58 -2.45 -24.79
C GLU A 49 9.65 -3.41 -24.03
N GLN A 50 9.74 -3.43 -22.70
CA GLN A 50 8.87 -4.33 -21.89
C GLN A 50 7.41 -3.89 -21.90
N MET A 51 7.16 -2.57 -21.93
CA MET A 51 5.80 -2.04 -22.11
C MET A 51 5.21 -2.49 -23.46
N GLU A 52 5.96 -2.38 -24.56
CA GLU A 52 5.53 -2.82 -25.89
C GLU A 52 5.27 -4.33 -25.95
N ARG A 53 6.16 -5.14 -25.38
CA ARG A 53 6.01 -6.60 -25.29
C ARG A 53 4.75 -7.00 -24.51
N MET A 54 4.49 -6.34 -23.38
CA MET A 54 3.30 -6.62 -22.58
C MET A 54 2.02 -6.18 -23.32
N MET A 55 2.04 -5.04 -24.01
CA MET A 55 0.93 -4.62 -24.87
C MET A 55 0.65 -5.65 -25.96
N LEU A 56 1.70 -6.18 -26.60
CA LEU A 56 1.59 -7.22 -27.62
C LEU A 56 0.96 -8.51 -27.05
N ALA A 57 1.47 -8.99 -25.92
CA ALA A 57 0.96 -10.20 -25.28
C ALA A 57 -0.54 -10.06 -24.91
N LEU A 58 -0.94 -8.95 -24.27
CA LEU A 58 -2.33 -8.71 -23.89
C LEU A 58 -3.24 -8.50 -25.10
N THR A 59 -2.73 -7.86 -26.16
CA THR A 59 -3.48 -7.71 -27.42
C THR A 59 -3.68 -9.06 -28.11
N ASN A 60 -2.68 -9.93 -28.14
CA ASN A 60 -2.82 -11.27 -28.69
C ASN A 60 -3.82 -12.09 -27.85
N LEU A 61 -3.74 -12.02 -26.52
CA LEU A 61 -4.70 -12.65 -25.63
C LEU A 61 -6.14 -12.20 -25.92
N SER A 62 -6.35 -10.89 -26.16
CA SER A 62 -7.68 -10.34 -26.43
C SER A 62 -8.28 -10.76 -27.76
N LYS A 63 -7.47 -11.28 -28.68
CA LYS A 63 -7.96 -11.83 -29.98
C LYS A 63 -8.45 -13.27 -29.83
N GLU A 64 -7.87 -14.02 -28.91
CA GLU A 64 -8.12 -15.45 -28.71
C GLU A 64 -9.14 -15.71 -27.60
N LEU A 65 -9.26 -14.80 -26.61
CA LEU A 65 -10.20 -14.92 -25.50
C LEU A 65 -11.15 -13.74 -25.43
N ASP A 66 -12.42 -14.02 -25.14
CA ASP A 66 -13.38 -12.99 -24.73
C ASP A 66 -13.03 -12.49 -23.33
N LEU A 67 -12.16 -11.46 -23.27
CA LEU A 67 -11.64 -10.95 -22.00
C LEU A 67 -12.77 -10.46 -21.06
N GLU A 68 -13.89 -10.00 -21.60
CA GLU A 68 -14.97 -9.49 -20.77
C GLU A 68 -15.67 -10.59 -19.97
N LYS A 69 -15.85 -11.77 -20.58
CA LYS A 69 -16.59 -12.88 -20.00
C LYS A 69 -15.69 -13.88 -19.28
N ILE A 70 -14.54 -14.19 -19.87
CA ILE A 70 -13.67 -15.28 -19.41
C ILE A 70 -12.66 -14.77 -18.39
N LEU A 71 -11.99 -13.66 -18.68
CA LEU A 71 -10.96 -13.10 -17.83
C LEU A 71 -11.17 -11.59 -17.65
N PRO A 72 -12.16 -11.14 -16.85
CA PRO A 72 -12.51 -9.72 -16.74
C PRO A 72 -11.42 -8.83 -16.16
N LEU A 73 -10.46 -9.40 -15.44
CA LEU A 73 -9.22 -8.76 -15.00
C LEU A 73 -8.03 -9.72 -15.15
N PRO A 74 -6.82 -9.20 -15.37
CA PRO A 74 -5.61 -10.02 -15.43
C PRO A 74 -5.08 -10.35 -14.03
N ALA A 75 -5.98 -10.65 -13.08
CA ALA A 75 -5.67 -11.01 -11.72
C ALA A 75 -5.35 -12.49 -11.60
N MET A 76 -4.32 -12.84 -10.81
CA MET A 76 -3.90 -14.23 -10.63
C MET A 76 -5.04 -15.12 -10.11
N SER A 77 -5.89 -14.63 -9.22
CA SER A 77 -7.09 -15.33 -8.75
C SER A 77 -8.02 -15.76 -9.89
N LEU A 78 -8.16 -14.94 -10.93
CA LEU A 78 -8.98 -15.27 -12.09
C LEU A 78 -8.23 -16.16 -13.08
N ILE A 79 -6.93 -15.93 -13.26
CA ILE A 79 -6.07 -16.77 -14.11
C ILE A 79 -6.05 -18.21 -13.62
N LEU A 80 -5.98 -18.42 -12.31
CA LEU A 80 -5.99 -19.75 -11.71
C LEU A 80 -7.32 -20.50 -11.92
N ASN A 81 -8.42 -19.78 -12.13
CA ASN A 81 -9.74 -20.34 -12.40
C ASN A 81 -10.02 -20.63 -13.87
N LEU A 82 -9.15 -20.22 -14.78
CA LEU A 82 -9.24 -20.56 -16.20
C LEU A 82 -9.18 -22.07 -16.39
N ASP A 83 -9.83 -22.59 -17.42
CA ASP A 83 -9.66 -23.97 -17.82
C ASP A 83 -8.29 -24.25 -18.47
N ILE A 84 -8.00 -25.49 -18.79
CA ILE A 84 -6.69 -25.88 -19.31
C ILE A 84 -6.39 -25.24 -20.67
N GLU A 85 -7.39 -25.14 -21.56
CA GLU A 85 -7.22 -24.56 -22.88
C GLU A 85 -7.06 -23.04 -22.81
N GLU A 86 -7.85 -22.38 -21.98
CA GLU A 86 -7.73 -20.94 -21.71
C GLU A 86 -6.37 -20.57 -21.11
N LYS A 87 -5.84 -21.40 -20.18
CA LYS A 87 -4.48 -21.23 -19.64
C LYS A 87 -3.40 -21.42 -20.70
N LYS A 88 -3.58 -22.36 -21.64
CA LYS A 88 -2.65 -22.51 -22.76
C LYS A 88 -2.64 -21.30 -23.66
N ILE A 89 -3.80 -20.73 -23.99
CA ILE A 89 -3.92 -19.51 -24.78
C ILE A 89 -3.19 -18.35 -24.07
N LEU A 90 -3.37 -18.20 -22.77
CA LEU A 90 -2.63 -17.21 -21.97
C LEU A 90 -1.11 -17.41 -22.09
N VAL A 91 -0.64 -18.67 -21.88
CA VAL A 91 0.78 -19.00 -21.94
C VAL A 91 1.34 -18.75 -23.35
N GLU A 92 0.63 -19.10 -24.40
CA GLU A 92 1.03 -18.85 -25.80
C GLU A 92 1.11 -17.36 -26.10
N SER A 93 0.13 -16.60 -25.62
CA SER A 93 0.13 -15.12 -25.74
C SER A 93 1.33 -14.49 -25.05
N LEU A 94 1.70 -14.97 -23.85
CA LEU A 94 2.91 -14.52 -23.15
C LEU A 94 4.18 -14.96 -23.87
N ASN A 95 4.24 -16.18 -24.36
CA ASN A 95 5.40 -16.73 -25.09
C ASN A 95 5.65 -16.03 -26.43
N SER A 96 4.63 -15.42 -27.04
CA SER A 96 4.78 -14.62 -28.26
C SER A 96 5.60 -13.33 -28.06
N ALA A 97 5.72 -12.88 -26.81
CA ALA A 97 6.35 -11.60 -26.47
C ALA A 97 7.53 -11.74 -25.48
N PHE A 98 7.54 -12.80 -24.67
CA PHE A 98 8.50 -12.98 -23.57
C PHE A 98 9.12 -14.37 -23.58
N ASP A 99 10.36 -14.47 -23.09
CA ASP A 99 10.87 -15.74 -22.59
C ASP A 99 10.13 -16.08 -21.26
N LEU A 100 9.40 -17.17 -21.27
CA LEU A 100 8.58 -17.58 -20.13
C LEU A 100 9.38 -17.84 -18.84
N SER A 101 10.70 -18.02 -18.94
CA SER A 101 11.57 -18.17 -17.77
C SER A 101 11.57 -16.96 -16.84
N ILE A 102 11.20 -15.75 -17.34
CA ILE A 102 11.06 -14.56 -16.51
C ILE A 102 9.95 -14.69 -15.46
N PHE A 103 8.96 -15.55 -15.71
CA PHE A 103 7.89 -15.84 -14.77
C PHE A 103 8.24 -16.96 -13.77
N SER A 104 9.45 -17.52 -13.85
CA SER A 104 9.87 -18.61 -12.95
C SER A 104 9.79 -18.28 -11.45
N PRO A 105 9.92 -17.01 -10.98
CA PRO A 105 9.69 -16.68 -9.58
C PRO A 105 8.27 -17.01 -9.10
N LEU A 106 7.25 -16.97 -9.97
CA LEU A 106 5.89 -17.33 -9.59
C LEU A 106 5.76 -18.80 -9.18
N SER A 107 6.62 -19.71 -9.67
CA SER A 107 6.57 -21.12 -9.29
C SER A 107 6.74 -21.36 -7.78
N ILE A 108 7.26 -20.37 -7.03
CA ILE A 108 7.42 -20.42 -5.57
C ILE A 108 6.07 -20.23 -4.85
N VAL A 109 5.18 -19.46 -5.45
CA VAL A 109 3.92 -19.00 -4.83
C VAL A 109 2.66 -19.50 -5.55
N LEU A 110 2.81 -20.24 -6.65
CA LEU A 110 1.68 -20.90 -7.30
C LEU A 110 1.11 -22.01 -6.39
N PRO A 111 -0.21 -22.24 -6.44
CA PRO A 111 -0.82 -23.34 -5.69
C PRO A 111 -0.33 -24.70 -6.17
N GLU A 112 -0.33 -25.67 -5.26
CA GLU A 112 -0.14 -27.07 -5.62
C GLU A 112 -1.23 -27.53 -6.61
N GLY A 113 -0.82 -28.31 -7.61
CA GLY A 113 -1.75 -28.78 -8.66
C GLY A 113 -1.89 -27.83 -9.86
N GLU A 114 -1.27 -26.63 -9.83
CA GLU A 114 -1.24 -25.72 -10.98
C GLU A 114 -0.16 -26.12 -11.98
N GLU A 115 -0.43 -27.21 -12.73
CA GLU A 115 0.58 -27.82 -13.61
C GLU A 115 0.85 -27.01 -14.88
N VAL A 116 -0.16 -26.38 -15.46
CA VAL A 116 -0.02 -25.68 -16.75
C VAL A 116 0.93 -24.51 -16.61
N LEU A 117 0.69 -23.63 -15.61
CA LEU A 117 1.55 -22.48 -15.40
C LEU A 117 2.93 -22.87 -14.86
N SER A 118 2.99 -23.81 -13.90
CA SER A 118 4.24 -24.21 -13.28
C SER A 118 5.22 -24.89 -14.24
N LYS A 119 4.71 -25.70 -15.18
CA LYS A 119 5.55 -26.32 -16.23
C LYS A 119 6.10 -25.31 -17.22
N ASN A 120 5.30 -24.33 -17.60
CA ASN A 120 5.69 -23.32 -18.60
C ASN A 120 6.58 -22.21 -18.00
N PHE A 121 6.39 -21.86 -16.71
CA PHE A 121 7.19 -20.85 -16.02
C PHE A 121 8.45 -21.45 -15.37
N HIS A 122 8.75 -22.71 -15.62
CA HIS A 122 9.96 -23.32 -15.07
C HIS A 122 11.22 -22.77 -15.74
N SER A 123 12.21 -22.40 -14.92
CA SER A 123 13.55 -22.06 -15.40
C SER A 123 14.59 -23.01 -14.81
N ARG A 124 15.41 -23.59 -15.67
CA ARG A 124 16.58 -24.38 -15.24
C ARG A 124 17.77 -23.53 -14.83
N ASN A 125 17.74 -22.24 -15.18
CA ASN A 125 18.87 -21.30 -15.01
C ASN A 125 18.86 -20.57 -13.66
N HIS A 126 17.72 -20.55 -12.95
CA HIS A 126 17.60 -19.87 -11.67
C HIS A 126 17.40 -20.86 -10.52
N SER A 127 18.30 -20.78 -9.52
CA SER A 127 18.12 -21.49 -8.26
C SER A 127 16.89 -20.98 -7.50
N PHE A 128 16.45 -21.73 -6.47
CA PHE A 128 15.34 -21.29 -5.62
C PHE A 128 15.60 -19.91 -5.00
N ASN A 129 16.80 -19.70 -4.44
CA ASN A 129 17.14 -18.42 -3.80
C ASN A 129 17.11 -17.25 -4.80
N GLN A 130 17.67 -17.45 -6.00
CA GLN A 130 17.63 -16.43 -7.04
C GLN A 130 16.19 -16.05 -7.44
N ARG A 131 15.30 -17.04 -7.57
CA ARG A 131 13.88 -16.82 -7.86
C ARG A 131 13.18 -16.07 -6.72
N LEU A 132 13.49 -16.43 -5.47
CA LEU A 132 12.96 -15.78 -4.28
C LEU A 132 13.43 -14.32 -4.20
N ASP A 133 14.73 -14.06 -4.43
CA ASP A 133 15.27 -12.71 -4.43
C ASP A 133 14.61 -11.82 -5.48
N ILE A 134 14.39 -12.35 -6.70
CA ILE A 134 13.68 -11.64 -7.76
C ILE A 134 12.23 -11.36 -7.34
N LEU A 135 11.53 -12.36 -6.80
CA LEU A 135 10.16 -12.23 -6.35
C LEU A 135 10.00 -11.13 -5.29
N VAL A 136 10.85 -11.18 -4.26
CA VAL A 136 10.84 -10.20 -3.16
C VAL A 136 11.17 -8.79 -3.67
N LYS A 137 12.15 -8.67 -4.56
CA LYS A 137 12.51 -7.38 -5.16
C LYS A 137 11.33 -6.78 -5.91
N VAL A 138 10.69 -7.54 -6.80
CA VAL A 138 9.55 -7.07 -7.58
C VAL A 138 8.36 -6.74 -6.70
N LEU A 139 8.09 -7.57 -5.69
CA LEU A 139 7.04 -7.35 -4.73
C LEU A 139 7.23 -6.03 -3.95
N ASN A 140 8.45 -5.76 -3.49
CA ASN A 140 8.76 -4.52 -2.79
C ASN A 140 8.55 -3.29 -3.68
N GLU A 141 8.99 -3.35 -4.94
CA GLU A 141 8.79 -2.25 -5.89
C GLU A 141 7.31 -2.02 -6.23
N ILE A 142 6.52 -3.08 -6.39
CA ILE A 142 5.06 -2.98 -6.62
C ILE A 142 4.35 -2.44 -5.38
N SER A 143 4.79 -2.84 -4.18
CA SER A 143 4.19 -2.42 -2.91
C SER A 143 4.40 -0.93 -2.64
N ASP A 144 5.50 -0.33 -3.12
CA ASP A 144 5.64 1.12 -3.15
C ASP A 144 4.69 1.72 -4.19
N GLN A 145 3.56 2.23 -3.71
CA GLN A 145 2.48 2.77 -4.54
C GLN A 145 2.91 3.92 -5.46
N HIS A 146 4.04 4.56 -5.18
CA HIS A 146 4.60 5.67 -5.95
C HIS A 146 5.76 5.26 -6.86
N SER A 147 6.21 4.01 -6.81
CA SER A 147 7.25 3.51 -7.69
C SER A 147 6.84 3.58 -9.16
N GLN A 148 7.83 3.56 -10.05
CA GLN A 148 7.57 3.51 -11.49
C GLN A 148 6.90 2.18 -11.85
N LEU A 149 7.42 1.06 -11.32
CA LEU A 149 6.90 -0.27 -11.59
C LEU A 149 5.43 -0.41 -11.14
N SER A 150 5.08 0.07 -9.93
CA SER A 150 3.70 0.08 -9.46
C SER A 150 2.77 0.86 -10.39
N THR A 151 3.23 1.98 -10.93
CA THR A 151 2.45 2.77 -11.88
C THR A 151 2.33 2.07 -13.24
N ASP A 152 3.40 1.43 -13.71
CA ASP A 152 3.39 0.65 -14.96
C ASP A 152 2.43 -0.55 -14.88
N VAL A 153 2.41 -1.27 -13.76
CA VAL A 153 1.44 -2.34 -13.51
C VAL A 153 0.01 -1.80 -13.57
N ARG A 154 -0.28 -0.68 -12.89
CA ARG A 154 -1.61 -0.05 -12.94
C ARG A 154 -1.99 0.43 -14.33
N TYR A 155 -1.03 0.91 -15.11
CA TYR A 155 -1.25 1.22 -16.53
C TYR A 155 -1.78 0.00 -17.28
N PHE A 156 -1.20 -1.19 -17.07
CA PHE A 156 -1.68 -2.40 -17.72
C PHE A 156 -3.07 -2.85 -17.29
N LEU A 157 -3.51 -2.52 -16.08
CA LEU A 157 -4.91 -2.72 -15.69
C LEU A 157 -5.84 -1.81 -16.50
N LEU A 158 -5.45 -0.55 -16.72
CA LEU A 158 -6.20 0.36 -17.59
C LEU A 158 -6.15 -0.09 -19.05
N TYR A 159 -4.97 -0.48 -19.56
CA TYR A 159 -4.82 -0.98 -20.92
C TYR A 159 -5.69 -2.21 -21.17
N TYR A 160 -5.75 -3.13 -20.20
CA TYR A 160 -6.63 -4.29 -20.24
C TYR A 160 -8.11 -3.89 -20.36
N LYS A 161 -8.54 -2.88 -19.61
CA LYS A 161 -9.90 -2.31 -19.71
C LYS A 161 -10.13 -1.58 -21.04
N MET A 162 -9.10 -0.98 -21.62
CA MET A 162 -9.20 -0.40 -22.99
C MET A 162 -9.41 -1.51 -24.03
N LEU A 163 -8.71 -2.63 -23.95
CA LEU A 163 -8.94 -3.79 -24.82
C LEU A 163 -10.37 -4.33 -24.73
N GLN A 164 -11.01 -4.23 -23.57
CA GLN A 164 -12.42 -4.59 -23.37
C GLN A 164 -13.40 -3.48 -23.85
N GLY A 165 -12.93 -2.32 -24.29
CA GLY A 165 -13.77 -1.18 -24.65
C GLY A 165 -14.48 -0.49 -23.48
N LYS A 166 -14.01 -0.73 -22.24
CA LYS A 166 -14.64 -0.23 -20.99
C LYS A 166 -14.18 1.17 -20.60
N ILE A 167 -13.08 1.67 -21.16
CA ILE A 167 -12.62 3.04 -20.92
C ILE A 167 -13.08 3.93 -22.06
N LYS A 168 -13.86 4.94 -21.71
CA LYS A 168 -14.36 5.95 -22.66
C LYS A 168 -14.07 7.33 -22.10
N PHE A 169 -13.55 8.20 -22.96
CA PHE A 169 -13.29 9.60 -22.64
C PHE A 169 -14.33 10.49 -23.34
N VAL A 170 -14.77 11.54 -22.66
CA VAL A 170 -15.50 12.62 -23.30
C VAL A 170 -14.51 13.60 -23.93
N GLU A 171 -14.95 14.40 -24.88
CA GLU A 171 -14.10 15.30 -25.66
C GLU A 171 -13.23 16.23 -24.79
N SER A 172 -13.81 16.74 -23.69
CA SER A 172 -13.09 17.58 -22.72
C SER A 172 -11.95 16.85 -21.97
N GLN A 173 -11.90 15.52 -22.07
CA GLN A 173 -10.89 14.65 -21.44
C GLN A 173 -9.93 14.03 -22.45
N SER A 174 -9.92 14.49 -23.72
CA SER A 174 -9.05 13.95 -24.77
C SER A 174 -7.57 13.96 -24.37
N HIS A 175 -7.12 14.99 -23.66
CA HIS A 175 -5.75 15.07 -23.15
C HIS A 175 -5.36 13.90 -22.21
N MET A 176 -6.33 13.31 -21.49
CA MET A 176 -6.09 12.14 -20.65
C MET A 176 -5.90 10.89 -21.50
N ALA A 177 -6.70 10.73 -22.56
CA ALA A 177 -6.55 9.65 -23.52
C ALA A 177 -5.19 9.72 -24.24
N ASP A 178 -4.80 10.91 -24.68
CA ASP A 178 -3.48 11.16 -25.31
C ASP A 178 -2.33 10.84 -24.36
N GLY A 179 -2.45 11.23 -23.07
CA GLY A 179 -1.48 10.90 -22.05
C GLY A 179 -1.31 9.39 -21.86
N LEU A 180 -2.41 8.64 -21.77
CA LEU A 180 -2.37 7.18 -21.65
C LEU A 180 -1.76 6.52 -22.89
N THR A 181 -2.05 7.01 -24.08
CA THR A 181 -1.51 6.47 -25.33
C THR A 181 0.01 6.67 -25.43
N ARG A 182 0.52 7.81 -24.96
CA ARG A 182 1.95 8.12 -24.98
C ARG A 182 2.74 7.53 -23.83
N TYR A 183 2.09 7.23 -22.72
CA TYR A 183 2.73 6.78 -21.47
C TYR A 183 3.78 5.66 -21.64
N PRO A 184 3.56 4.59 -22.44
CA PRO A 184 4.54 3.53 -22.63
C PRO A 184 5.88 4.01 -23.21
N TYR A 185 5.85 5.08 -23.99
CA TYR A 185 6.97 5.59 -24.78
C TYR A 185 7.70 6.77 -24.13
N LEU A 186 7.12 7.34 -23.05
CA LEU A 186 7.74 8.47 -22.36
C LEU A 186 8.91 7.98 -21.48
N ASP A 187 10.00 8.75 -21.51
CA ASP A 187 11.10 8.56 -20.55
C ASP A 187 10.62 8.87 -19.13
N ILE A 188 11.20 8.18 -18.14
CA ILE A 188 10.84 8.35 -16.72
C ILE A 188 11.08 9.80 -16.25
N SER A 189 12.09 10.46 -16.83
CA SER A 189 12.45 11.86 -16.51
C SER A 189 11.58 12.89 -17.23
N ASP A 190 10.71 12.47 -18.15
CA ASP A 190 9.85 13.38 -18.90
C ASP A 190 8.94 14.18 -17.95
N PRO A 191 8.87 15.52 -18.11
CA PRO A 191 8.00 16.36 -17.29
C PRO A 191 6.53 15.96 -17.30
N GLU A 192 6.02 15.38 -18.39
CA GLU A 192 4.65 14.91 -18.50
C GLU A 192 4.34 13.76 -17.53
N MET A 193 5.35 12.96 -17.16
CA MET A 193 5.20 11.88 -16.18
C MET A 193 4.68 12.37 -14.83
N ARG A 194 4.94 13.62 -14.44
CA ARG A 194 4.41 14.23 -13.21
C ARG A 194 2.89 14.37 -13.22
N ILE A 195 2.29 14.45 -14.40
CA ILE A 195 0.84 14.57 -14.58
C ILE A 195 0.22 13.20 -14.85
N ILE A 196 0.81 12.42 -15.74
CA ILE A 196 0.23 11.15 -16.21
C ILE A 196 0.26 10.07 -15.11
N ARG A 197 1.34 9.95 -14.33
CA ARG A 197 1.45 8.94 -13.28
C ARG A 197 0.35 9.07 -12.20
N PRO A 198 0.07 10.24 -11.61
CA PRO A 198 -1.07 10.42 -10.72
C PRO A 198 -2.42 10.10 -11.38
N GLN A 199 -2.57 10.46 -12.66
CA GLN A 199 -3.76 10.16 -13.46
C GLN A 199 -4.03 8.65 -13.55
N ILE A 200 -3.01 7.86 -13.93
CA ILE A 200 -3.09 6.40 -14.01
C ILE A 200 -3.54 5.82 -12.66
N ARG A 201 -2.91 6.24 -11.56
CA ARG A 201 -3.26 5.75 -10.21
C ARG A 201 -4.70 6.10 -9.82
N SER A 202 -5.13 7.33 -10.11
CA SER A 202 -6.49 7.77 -9.79
C SER A 202 -7.54 7.02 -10.61
N MET A 203 -7.26 6.80 -11.89
CA MET A 203 -8.16 6.05 -12.77
C MET A 203 -8.26 4.58 -12.36
N GLU A 204 -7.14 3.93 -12.03
CA GLU A 204 -7.14 2.54 -11.54
C GLU A 204 -7.97 2.43 -10.26
N VAL A 205 -7.79 3.31 -9.30
CA VAL A 205 -8.58 3.33 -8.06
C VAL A 205 -10.07 3.54 -8.37
N ALA A 206 -10.42 4.50 -9.23
CA ALA A 206 -11.81 4.77 -9.58
C ALA A 206 -12.50 3.57 -10.25
N LEU A 207 -11.81 2.88 -11.15
CA LEU A 207 -12.35 1.67 -11.80
C LEU A 207 -12.50 0.51 -10.81
N SER A 208 -11.53 0.34 -9.92
CA SER A 208 -11.56 -0.71 -8.90
C SER A 208 -12.70 -0.57 -7.90
N MET A 209 -13.11 0.65 -7.59
CA MET A 209 -14.26 0.90 -6.70
C MET A 209 -15.59 0.38 -7.26
N SER A 210 -15.68 0.22 -8.58
CA SER A 210 -16.86 -0.34 -9.24
C SER A 210 -16.85 -1.86 -9.34
N GLU A 211 -15.73 -2.49 -8.99
CA GLU A 211 -15.51 -3.93 -9.14
C GLU A 211 -15.54 -4.60 -7.76
N ASN A 212 -16.52 -5.45 -7.54
CA ASN A 212 -16.59 -6.27 -6.32
C ASN A 212 -15.85 -7.59 -6.56
N ILE A 213 -14.51 -7.54 -6.51
CA ILE A 213 -13.66 -8.70 -6.78
C ILE A 213 -13.03 -9.18 -5.48
N ASN A 214 -13.19 -10.46 -5.22
CA ASN A 214 -12.45 -11.17 -4.17
C ASN A 214 -11.10 -11.64 -4.72
N TYR A 215 -10.03 -11.44 -3.95
CA TYR A 215 -8.66 -11.80 -4.28
C TYR A 215 -8.14 -12.96 -3.40
N PRO A 216 -8.64 -14.19 -3.56
CA PRO A 216 -8.27 -15.32 -2.69
C PRO A 216 -6.80 -15.74 -2.85
N TYR A 217 -6.19 -15.48 -4.02
CA TYR A 217 -4.77 -15.78 -4.24
C TYR A 217 -3.87 -14.93 -3.34
N SER A 218 -4.20 -13.66 -3.12
CA SER A 218 -3.40 -12.78 -2.27
C SER A 218 -3.25 -13.29 -0.84
N LYS A 219 -4.32 -13.82 -0.25
CA LYS A 219 -4.24 -14.44 1.10
C LYS A 219 -3.30 -15.64 1.12
N ARG A 220 -3.40 -16.52 0.11
CA ARG A 220 -2.51 -17.67 -0.04
C ARG A 220 -1.07 -17.24 -0.28
N PHE A 221 -0.87 -16.24 -1.13
CA PHE A 221 0.44 -15.68 -1.43
C PHE A 221 1.17 -15.23 -0.16
N TRP A 222 0.53 -14.40 0.67
CA TRP A 222 1.14 -13.91 1.91
C TRP A 222 1.42 -15.03 2.91
N ASN A 223 0.54 -16.01 3.02
CA ASN A 223 0.80 -17.20 3.85
C ASN A 223 2.03 -17.97 3.37
N ASN A 224 2.20 -18.17 2.06
CA ASN A 224 3.36 -18.85 1.51
C ASN A 224 4.65 -18.05 1.73
N ILE A 225 4.62 -16.73 1.48
CA ILE A 225 5.78 -15.85 1.67
C ILE A 225 6.19 -15.78 3.15
N SER A 226 5.26 -15.69 4.08
CA SER A 226 5.56 -15.68 5.51
C SER A 226 6.30 -16.94 5.97
N GLN A 227 5.94 -18.09 5.42
CA GLN A 227 6.62 -19.36 5.72
C GLN A 227 8.03 -19.45 5.13
N LEU A 228 8.28 -18.77 4.00
CA LEU A 228 9.56 -18.82 3.29
C LEU A 228 10.56 -17.77 3.74
N THR A 229 10.09 -16.68 4.37
CA THR A 229 10.92 -15.51 4.68
C THR A 229 11.06 -15.23 6.18
N ASP A 230 10.59 -16.11 7.05
CA ASP A 230 10.50 -15.89 8.50
C ASP A 230 9.80 -14.56 8.87
N CYS A 231 9.00 -14.02 7.95
CA CYS A 231 8.19 -12.85 8.19
C CYS A 231 6.97 -13.25 9.01
N GLU A 232 6.97 -12.93 10.30
CA GLU A 232 5.79 -13.08 11.13
C GLU A 232 4.82 -11.92 10.90
N GLU A 233 3.53 -12.23 10.86
CA GLU A 233 2.49 -11.20 10.83
C GLU A 233 2.42 -10.53 12.21
N TYR A 234 2.89 -9.28 12.30
CA TYR A 234 2.74 -8.50 13.52
C TYR A 234 1.35 -7.89 13.59
N SER A 235 0.48 -8.48 14.38
CA SER A 235 -0.75 -7.82 14.79
C SER A 235 -0.51 -7.06 16.10
N ILE A 236 -0.59 -5.74 16.07
CA ILE A 236 -0.65 -4.94 17.29
C ILE A 236 -2.08 -5.05 17.82
N VAL A 237 -2.29 -5.95 18.76
CA VAL A 237 -3.55 -6.01 19.49
C VAL A 237 -3.46 -5.01 20.64
N ILE A 238 -4.20 -3.92 20.53
CA ILE A 238 -4.40 -3.01 21.66
C ILE A 238 -5.38 -3.71 22.58
N ASP A 239 -4.85 -4.35 23.65
CA ASP A 239 -5.68 -4.96 24.67
C ASP A 239 -6.42 -3.86 25.45
N LYS A 240 -7.71 -3.74 25.18
CA LYS A 240 -8.58 -2.78 25.87
C LYS A 240 -8.97 -3.23 27.29
N SER A 241 -8.64 -4.48 27.67
CA SER A 241 -8.92 -4.99 29.03
C SER A 241 -8.05 -4.30 30.08
N ASN A 242 -6.90 -3.77 29.68
CA ASN A 242 -6.03 -2.93 30.50
C ASN A 242 -6.27 -1.43 30.22
N ALA A 243 -7.51 -1.03 29.99
CA ALA A 243 -7.83 0.38 29.86
C ALA A 243 -7.39 1.09 31.15
N ILE A 244 -6.35 1.90 31.01
CA ILE A 244 -5.79 2.66 32.13
C ILE A 244 -6.87 3.63 32.61
N ASP A 245 -7.21 3.60 33.90
CA ASP A 245 -8.07 4.61 34.48
C ASP A 245 -7.37 5.96 34.42
N LEU A 246 -7.84 6.80 33.52
CA LEU A 246 -7.27 8.14 33.32
C LEU A 246 -7.38 9.02 34.55
N ASN A 247 -8.36 8.79 35.44
CA ASN A 247 -8.49 9.52 36.71
C ASN A 247 -7.39 9.08 37.69
N GLU A 248 -7.08 7.81 37.76
CA GLU A 248 -5.98 7.30 38.58
C GLU A 248 -4.63 7.88 38.14
N ILE A 249 -4.38 7.95 36.81
CA ILE A 249 -3.17 8.60 36.26
C ILE A 249 -3.15 10.07 36.62
N LYS A 250 -4.27 10.77 36.43
CA LYS A 250 -4.38 12.20 36.74
C LYS A 250 -4.00 12.48 38.18
N ASP A 251 -4.51 11.68 39.10
CA ASP A 251 -4.24 11.85 40.53
C ASP A 251 -2.76 11.57 40.85
N LYS A 252 -2.21 10.47 40.36
CA LYS A 252 -0.80 10.11 40.52
C LYS A 252 0.15 11.18 39.95
N VAL A 253 -0.10 11.65 38.71
CA VAL A 253 0.75 12.65 38.08
C VAL A 253 0.61 13.99 38.78
N SER A 254 -0.58 14.38 39.21
CA SER A 254 -0.79 15.61 39.99
C SER A 254 0.00 15.59 41.30
N LEU A 255 0.02 14.44 41.99
CA LEU A 255 0.81 14.26 43.23
C LEU A 255 2.31 14.45 42.96
N VAL A 256 2.83 13.80 41.92
CA VAL A 256 4.25 13.92 41.51
C VAL A 256 4.62 15.35 41.15
N LEU A 257 3.78 16.03 40.34
CA LEU A 257 4.03 17.43 39.94
C LEU A 257 4.01 18.39 41.13
N ASN A 258 3.09 18.19 42.08
CA ASN A 258 3.07 18.97 43.31
C ASN A 258 4.33 18.75 44.16
N TYR A 259 4.79 17.51 44.28
CA TYR A 259 6.05 17.18 44.97
C TYR A 259 7.25 17.91 44.33
N TYR A 260 7.41 17.82 43.01
CA TYR A 260 8.50 18.52 42.34
C TYR A 260 8.40 20.04 42.45
N ARG A 261 7.20 20.61 42.38
CA ARG A 261 6.99 22.03 42.58
C ARG A 261 7.43 22.47 43.99
N ASP A 262 7.08 21.72 45.03
CA ASP A 262 7.41 22.07 46.41
C ASP A 262 8.92 21.84 46.69
N MET A 263 9.52 20.81 46.08
CA MET A 263 10.97 20.59 46.10
C MET A 263 11.72 21.75 45.44
N LEU A 264 11.30 22.20 44.23
CA LEU A 264 11.92 23.33 43.56
C LEU A 264 11.89 24.62 44.35
N ARG A 265 10.84 24.86 45.16
CA ARG A 265 10.73 26.05 46.02
C ARG A 265 11.70 25.99 47.21
N SER A 266 12.14 24.82 47.64
CA SER A 266 13.04 24.62 48.74
C SER A 266 14.51 24.48 48.36
N LEU A 267 14.82 24.38 47.04
CA LEU A 267 16.21 24.24 46.58
C LEU A 267 16.96 25.57 46.56
N GLU A 268 18.06 25.60 47.32
CA GLU A 268 19.05 26.67 47.27
C GLU A 268 20.46 26.03 47.06
N PRO A 269 21.19 26.32 46.00
CA PRO A 269 20.85 27.26 44.93
C PRO A 269 19.78 26.73 43.96
N PHE A 270 19.09 27.65 43.26
CA PHE A 270 18.05 27.33 42.29
C PHE A 270 18.61 26.41 41.16
N ASN A 271 17.92 25.32 40.91
CA ASN A 271 18.32 24.35 39.86
C ASN A 271 17.53 24.59 38.58
N GLU A 272 18.16 25.31 37.64
CA GLU A 272 17.53 25.66 36.34
C GLU A 272 17.16 24.43 35.51
N LYS A 273 18.04 23.43 35.46
CA LYS A 273 17.78 22.17 34.71
C LYS A 273 16.54 21.46 35.23
N LEU A 274 16.42 21.31 36.54
CA LEU A 274 15.27 20.68 37.16
C LEU A 274 13.99 21.50 36.97
N TYR A 275 14.10 22.83 36.99
CA TYR A 275 12.96 23.72 36.71
C TYR A 275 12.45 23.54 35.28
N VAL A 276 13.35 23.53 34.29
CA VAL A 276 12.99 23.32 32.87
C VAL A 276 12.34 21.96 32.66
N LEU A 277 12.93 20.89 33.19
CA LEU A 277 12.37 19.52 33.10
C LEU A 277 10.98 19.44 33.70
N THR A 278 10.77 20.00 34.88
CA THR A 278 9.45 20.03 35.55
C THR A 278 8.42 20.86 34.77
N SER A 279 8.87 21.94 34.14
CA SER A 279 8.02 22.79 33.30
C SER A 279 7.55 22.06 32.03
N ILE A 280 8.47 21.35 31.36
CA ILE A 280 8.15 20.52 30.18
C ILE A 280 7.16 19.42 30.56
N LEU A 281 7.39 18.73 31.67
CA LEU A 281 6.51 17.68 32.15
C LEU A 281 5.11 18.21 32.49
N THR A 282 5.05 19.37 33.19
CA THR A 282 3.79 20.03 33.55
C THR A 282 3.02 20.45 32.32
N TYR A 283 3.69 21.01 31.31
CA TYR A 283 3.07 21.39 30.05
C TYR A 283 2.48 20.18 29.33
N SER A 284 3.27 19.11 29.17
CA SER A 284 2.83 17.89 28.52
C SER A 284 1.63 17.27 29.21
N TYR A 285 1.65 17.24 30.55
CA TYR A 285 0.52 16.75 31.33
C TYR A 285 -0.75 17.59 31.13
N LYS A 286 -0.65 18.92 31.13
CA LYS A 286 -1.80 19.79 30.87
C LYS A 286 -2.38 19.58 29.48
N ARG A 287 -1.53 19.40 28.47
CA ARG A 287 -1.97 19.10 27.10
C ARG A 287 -2.67 17.73 27.01
N LEU A 288 -2.15 16.73 27.72
CA LEU A 288 -2.78 15.40 27.77
C LEU A 288 -4.16 15.47 28.45
N ILE A 289 -4.29 16.19 29.56
CA ILE A 289 -5.57 16.39 30.26
C ILE A 289 -6.58 17.14 29.38
N GLU A 290 -6.13 18.14 28.61
CA GLU A 290 -6.97 18.85 27.64
C GLU A 290 -7.51 17.87 26.58
N LEU A 291 -6.63 17.01 26.01
CA LEU A 291 -7.02 15.99 25.05
C LEU A 291 -8.12 15.06 25.59
N VAL A 292 -7.96 14.62 26.83
CA VAL A 292 -8.91 13.70 27.49
C VAL A 292 -10.22 14.41 27.85
N ASN A 293 -10.14 15.57 28.47
CA ASN A 293 -11.34 16.28 28.95
C ASN A 293 -12.27 16.79 27.83
N HIS A 294 -11.72 16.98 26.63
CA HIS A 294 -12.45 17.49 25.48
C HIS A 294 -12.63 16.46 24.35
N ASP A 295 -12.36 15.17 24.62
CA ASP A 295 -12.48 14.08 23.65
C ASP A 295 -11.78 14.37 22.30
N LEU A 296 -10.58 14.99 22.36
CA LEU A 296 -9.85 15.43 21.17
C LEU A 296 -9.12 14.29 20.44
N GLN A 297 -9.10 13.06 20.96
CA GLN A 297 -8.34 11.92 20.44
C GLN A 297 -8.62 11.60 18.96
N TYR A 298 -9.81 11.95 18.47
CA TYR A 298 -10.20 11.73 17.07
C TYR A 298 -10.02 12.96 16.18
N THR A 299 -9.43 14.04 16.67
CA THR A 299 -9.28 15.31 15.97
C THR A 299 -7.84 15.54 15.51
N ILE A 300 -7.65 16.50 14.56
CA ILE A 300 -6.31 16.97 14.16
C ILE A 300 -5.61 17.62 15.37
N SER A 301 -6.35 18.33 16.19
CA SER A 301 -5.82 18.95 17.43
C SER A 301 -5.30 17.89 18.39
N GLY A 302 -5.99 16.77 18.55
CA GLY A 302 -5.52 15.65 19.36
C GLY A 302 -4.20 15.06 18.86
N ARG A 303 -4.06 14.85 17.55
CA ARG A 303 -2.79 14.40 16.95
C ARG A 303 -1.65 15.39 17.21
N SER A 304 -1.94 16.69 17.12
CA SER A 304 -0.96 17.74 17.40
C SER A 304 -0.52 17.73 18.87
N ILE A 305 -1.45 17.48 19.78
CA ILE A 305 -1.16 17.34 21.22
C ILE A 305 -0.25 16.14 21.47
N VAL A 306 -0.59 14.96 20.93
CA VAL A 306 0.22 13.74 21.08
C VAL A 306 1.63 13.96 20.54
N ARG A 307 1.76 14.55 19.34
CA ARG A 307 3.06 14.91 18.77
C ARG A 307 3.87 15.81 19.68
N SER A 308 3.25 16.86 20.22
CA SER A 308 3.91 17.80 21.15
C SER A 308 4.38 17.08 22.44
N CYS A 309 3.61 16.13 22.97
CA CYS A 309 4.02 15.33 24.12
C CYS A 309 5.23 14.43 23.79
N ILE A 310 5.28 13.85 22.59
CA ILE A 310 6.43 13.04 22.15
C ILE A 310 7.68 13.92 21.98
N GLU A 311 7.56 15.08 21.34
CA GLU A 311 8.67 16.03 21.18
C GLU A 311 9.21 16.47 22.55
N ASN A 312 8.34 16.78 23.51
CA ASN A 312 8.71 17.11 24.89
C ASN A 312 9.41 15.95 25.61
N TYR A 313 8.97 14.71 25.37
CA TYR A 313 9.65 13.53 25.94
C TYR A 313 11.07 13.39 25.38
N VAL A 314 11.27 13.58 24.08
CA VAL A 314 12.59 13.55 23.44
C VAL A 314 13.49 14.64 24.01
N MET A 315 12.99 15.89 24.12
CA MET A 315 13.72 17.00 24.75
C MET A 315 14.10 16.69 26.21
N THR A 316 13.18 16.11 26.99
CA THR A 316 13.45 15.72 28.37
C THR A 316 14.58 14.70 28.43
N LYS A 317 14.58 13.67 27.57
CA LYS A 317 15.63 12.66 27.49
C LYS A 317 16.98 13.28 27.11
N TYR A 318 16.98 14.19 26.13
CA TYR A 318 18.19 14.91 25.73
C TYR A 318 18.77 15.73 26.89
N LEU A 319 17.95 16.55 27.57
CA LEU A 319 18.38 17.38 28.70
C LEU A 319 18.88 16.55 29.89
N ILE A 320 18.36 15.33 30.10
CA ILE A 320 18.87 14.44 31.16
C ILE A 320 20.23 13.86 30.77
N ALA A 321 20.46 13.56 29.49
CA ALA A 321 21.70 12.96 29.00
C ALA A 321 22.87 13.96 28.87
N GLU A 322 22.61 15.26 28.75
CA GLU A 322 23.64 16.31 28.81
C GLU A 322 23.99 16.62 30.26
N GLU A 323 25.14 16.15 30.72
CA GLU A 323 25.75 16.53 32.00
C GLU A 323 26.47 17.89 31.93
#